data_621663941bbc61a267da66779df70a1a
#
_entry.id   621663941bbc61a267da66779df70a1a
#
_cell.length_a   1.000
_cell.length_b   1.000
_cell.length_c   1.000
_cell.angle_alpha   90.00
_cell.angle_beta   90.00
_cell.angle_gamma   90.00
#
_symmetry.space_group_name_H-M   'P 1'
#
loop_
_entity.id
_entity.type
_entity.pdbx_description
1 polymer ?
#
loop_
_entity_poly.entity_id
_entity_poly.type
_entity_poly.pdbx_seq_one_letter_code
_entity_poly.pdbx_strand_id
1 'polypeptide(L)'
;MPTDTKERILEVAARLFAEQGYHATGVSKILRAGGVKSGSLYHFFSSKEDLLVAVMQHHVDLLRPRILDRAVAESRTDDPLEHVFSLVAIYRRSLLVSGSALGCPVGRLALEVGSTLPRVRTLIEKYFAAWVAQVLIWLNEAGSRLPAALDRDALAHQVLAVVEGGIIQARAAESVDPYDTCVAQLRTTFELLVARSRYEQDESQGTLKGPPVPVEDAASSEGGDQFEWRAW
;
A
#
# COMPACT_ATOMS: atom_id res chain seq x y z
N MET A 1 -23.51 18.31 12.73
CA MET A 1 -24.25 18.41 11.45
C MET A 1 -24.93 17.09 11.21
N PRO A 2 -26.21 17.01 10.85
CA PRO A 2 -26.79 15.73 10.45
C PRO A 2 -26.10 15.30 9.15
N THR A 3 -25.31 14.24 9.23
CA THR A 3 -24.69 13.58 8.07
C THR A 3 -25.81 13.16 7.13
N ASP A 4 -25.69 13.45 5.84
CA ASP A 4 -26.64 13.00 4.83
C ASP A 4 -26.83 11.48 4.97
N THR A 5 -28.04 11.00 4.84
CA THR A 5 -28.37 9.55 4.95
C THR A 5 -27.54 8.70 4.00
N LYS A 6 -27.26 9.21 2.81
CA LYS A 6 -26.39 8.56 1.82
C LYS A 6 -24.96 8.40 2.34
N GLU A 7 -24.38 9.47 2.88
CA GLU A 7 -23.02 9.46 3.41
C GLU A 7 -22.88 8.50 4.60
N ARG A 8 -23.86 8.51 5.51
CA ARG A 8 -23.90 7.56 6.64
C ARG A 8 -23.97 6.10 6.19
N ILE A 9 -24.76 5.78 5.17
CA ILE A 9 -24.81 4.43 4.59
C ILE A 9 -23.44 4.05 4.02
N LEU A 10 -22.80 4.97 3.29
CA LEU A 10 -21.50 4.77 2.66
C LEU A 10 -20.41 4.51 3.70
N GLU A 11 -20.32 5.33 4.74
CA GLU A 11 -19.34 5.19 5.83
C GLU A 11 -19.51 3.87 6.59
N VAL A 12 -20.75 3.50 6.92
CA VAL A 12 -21.03 2.24 7.61
C VAL A 12 -20.69 1.05 6.72
N ALA A 13 -21.01 1.10 5.43
CA ALA A 13 -20.69 0.04 4.49
C ALA A 13 -19.17 -0.09 4.31
N ALA A 14 -18.44 1.04 4.15
CA ALA A 14 -16.99 1.06 4.03
C ALA A 14 -16.32 0.38 5.24
N ARG A 15 -16.75 0.75 6.46
CA ARG A 15 -16.26 0.14 7.69
C ARG A 15 -16.54 -1.36 7.75
N LEU A 16 -17.78 -1.79 7.50
CA LEU A 16 -18.16 -3.20 7.58
C LEU A 16 -17.47 -4.06 6.50
N PHE A 17 -17.29 -3.54 5.28
CA PHE A 17 -16.53 -4.22 4.24
C PHE A 17 -15.04 -4.34 4.60
N ALA A 18 -14.45 -3.32 5.23
CA ALA A 18 -13.08 -3.40 5.73
C ALA A 18 -12.92 -4.43 6.86
N GLU A 19 -13.86 -4.46 7.82
CA GLU A 19 -13.80 -5.35 8.99
C GLU A 19 -14.08 -6.82 8.64
N GLN A 20 -15.07 -7.08 7.79
CA GLN A 20 -15.65 -8.43 7.61
C GLN A 20 -15.54 -8.95 6.18
N GLY A 21 -15.22 -8.07 5.21
CA GLY A 21 -15.27 -8.36 3.79
C GLY A 21 -16.65 -8.12 3.17
N TYR A 22 -16.67 -8.12 1.86
CA TYR A 22 -17.86 -7.88 1.08
C TYR A 22 -18.88 -9.03 1.22
N HIS A 23 -18.44 -10.28 1.01
CA HIS A 23 -19.35 -11.42 1.01
C HIS A 23 -20.01 -11.65 2.37
N ALA A 24 -19.27 -11.52 3.46
CA ALA A 24 -19.79 -11.71 4.82
C ALA A 24 -20.64 -10.53 5.34
N THR A 25 -20.69 -9.41 4.63
CA THR A 25 -21.45 -8.23 5.02
C THR A 25 -22.82 -8.22 4.31
N GLY A 26 -23.89 -8.58 5.01
CA GLY A 26 -25.26 -8.50 4.49
C GLY A 26 -25.83 -7.07 4.53
N VAL A 27 -26.73 -6.74 3.58
CA VAL A 27 -27.44 -5.45 3.54
C VAL A 27 -28.17 -5.14 4.84
N SER A 28 -28.85 -6.14 5.43
CA SER A 28 -29.55 -5.99 6.72
C SER A 28 -28.62 -5.54 7.87
N LYS A 29 -27.37 -5.96 7.85
CA LYS A 29 -26.36 -5.55 8.83
C LYS A 29 -25.95 -4.07 8.64
N ILE A 30 -25.80 -3.65 7.38
CA ILE A 30 -25.51 -2.24 7.04
C ILE A 30 -26.66 -1.35 7.49
N LEU A 31 -27.90 -1.72 7.19
CA LEU A 31 -29.10 -0.98 7.59
C LEU A 31 -29.20 -0.82 9.10
N ARG A 32 -29.02 -1.91 9.84
CA ARG A 32 -29.04 -1.89 11.31
C ARG A 32 -27.94 -1.03 11.90
N ALA A 33 -26.71 -1.21 11.41
CA ALA A 33 -25.55 -0.44 11.91
C ALA A 33 -25.64 1.05 11.56
N GLY A 34 -26.28 1.40 10.43
CA GLY A 34 -26.53 2.78 10.01
C GLY A 34 -27.78 3.42 10.59
N GLY A 35 -28.63 2.66 11.27
CA GLY A 35 -29.91 3.17 11.77
C GLY A 35 -30.82 3.65 10.63
N VAL A 36 -30.79 3.00 9.46
CA VAL A 36 -31.52 3.41 8.26
C VAL A 36 -32.53 2.34 7.83
N LYS A 37 -33.63 2.79 7.23
CA LYS A 37 -34.66 1.90 6.67
C LYS A 37 -34.20 1.35 5.31
N SER A 38 -34.67 0.16 4.96
CA SER A 38 -34.36 -0.49 3.68
C SER A 38 -34.67 0.39 2.48
N GLY A 39 -35.82 1.06 2.45
CA GLY A 39 -36.20 1.97 1.37
C GLY A 39 -35.19 3.12 1.15
N SER A 40 -34.56 3.62 2.22
CA SER A 40 -33.53 4.66 2.09
C SER A 40 -32.26 4.14 1.43
N LEU A 41 -31.83 2.92 1.69
CA LEU A 41 -30.66 2.36 1.04
C LEU A 41 -30.89 2.17 -0.46
N TYR A 42 -32.01 1.52 -0.82
CA TYR A 42 -32.34 1.23 -2.22
C TYR A 42 -32.72 2.47 -3.02
N HIS A 43 -33.06 3.59 -2.34
CA HIS A 43 -33.20 4.88 -3.00
C HIS A 43 -31.87 5.41 -3.54
N PHE A 44 -30.75 5.17 -2.81
CA PHE A 44 -29.43 5.66 -3.20
C PHE A 44 -28.60 4.64 -3.96
N PHE A 45 -28.74 3.34 -3.68
CA PHE A 45 -27.92 2.27 -4.21
C PHE A 45 -28.84 1.10 -4.65
N SER A 46 -28.89 0.82 -5.95
CA SER A 46 -29.78 -0.17 -6.54
C SER A 46 -29.46 -1.60 -6.09
N SER A 47 -28.22 -1.84 -5.69
CA SER A 47 -27.71 -3.15 -5.27
C SER A 47 -26.59 -3.01 -4.22
N LYS A 48 -26.24 -4.14 -3.60
CA LYS A 48 -25.06 -4.22 -2.73
C LYS A 48 -23.77 -3.99 -3.53
N GLU A 49 -23.74 -4.39 -4.81
CA GLU A 49 -22.61 -4.11 -5.70
C GLU A 49 -22.48 -2.61 -5.98
N ASP A 50 -23.58 -1.91 -6.28
CA ASP A 50 -23.55 -0.46 -6.50
C ASP A 50 -23.08 0.30 -5.24
N LEU A 51 -23.48 -0.19 -4.06
CA LEU A 51 -22.95 0.33 -2.80
C LEU A 51 -21.45 0.08 -2.67
N LEU A 52 -20.95 -1.10 -3.04
CA LEU A 52 -19.51 -1.39 -3.03
C LEU A 52 -18.76 -0.53 -4.05
N VAL A 53 -19.29 -0.33 -5.25
CA VAL A 53 -18.71 0.60 -6.24
C VAL A 53 -18.60 2.01 -5.67
N ALA A 54 -19.64 2.49 -4.97
CA ALA A 54 -19.59 3.80 -4.30
C ALA A 54 -18.57 3.86 -3.16
N VAL A 55 -18.44 2.79 -2.36
CA VAL A 55 -17.39 2.67 -1.33
C VAL A 55 -16.00 2.71 -1.96
N MET A 56 -15.77 1.98 -3.05
CA MET A 56 -14.49 2.01 -3.75
C MET A 56 -14.19 3.37 -4.36
N GLN A 57 -15.18 4.04 -4.97
CA GLN A 57 -15.00 5.40 -5.46
C GLN A 57 -14.61 6.35 -4.32
N HIS A 58 -15.26 6.24 -3.16
CA HIS A 58 -14.93 7.01 -1.98
C HIS A 58 -13.48 6.77 -1.51
N HIS A 59 -12.97 5.52 -1.53
CA HIS A 59 -11.56 5.25 -1.23
C HIS A 59 -10.62 5.90 -2.25
N VAL A 60 -10.95 5.85 -3.54
CA VAL A 60 -10.16 6.52 -4.61
C VAL A 60 -10.11 8.03 -4.37
N ASP A 61 -11.26 8.66 -4.07
CA ASP A 61 -11.36 10.10 -3.86
C ASP A 61 -10.62 10.57 -2.59
N LEU A 62 -10.58 9.72 -1.56
CA LEU A 62 -9.89 9.99 -0.30
C LEU A 62 -8.42 9.60 -0.27
N LEU A 63 -7.91 8.86 -1.27
CA LEU A 63 -6.51 8.44 -1.30
C LEU A 63 -5.59 9.65 -1.19
N ARG A 64 -5.77 10.65 -2.06
CA ARG A 64 -4.90 11.83 -2.05
C ARG A 64 -5.03 12.61 -0.74
N PRO A 65 -6.19 13.15 -0.33
CA PRO A 65 -6.25 14.04 0.84
C PRO A 65 -5.98 13.34 2.17
N ARG A 66 -6.30 12.04 2.30
CA ARG A 66 -6.15 11.33 3.58
C ARG A 66 -4.88 10.52 3.71
N ILE A 67 -4.23 10.16 2.61
CA ILE A 67 -3.07 9.29 2.61
C ILE A 67 -1.86 10.01 1.99
N LEU A 68 -1.95 10.43 0.71
CA LEU A 68 -0.78 10.93 -0.01
C LEU A 68 -0.37 12.33 0.46
N ASP A 69 -1.28 13.27 0.55
CA ASP A 69 -0.99 14.62 1.05
C ASP A 69 -0.59 14.59 2.53
N ARG A 70 -1.18 13.68 3.29
CA ARG A 70 -0.83 13.46 4.68
C ARG A 70 0.59 12.88 4.84
N ALA A 71 1.05 12.03 3.94
CA ALA A 71 2.42 11.51 3.96
C ALA A 71 3.44 12.64 3.83
N VAL A 72 3.18 13.63 2.97
CA VAL A 72 4.01 14.83 2.84
C VAL A 72 3.91 15.71 4.09
N ALA A 73 2.69 15.99 4.57
CA ALA A 73 2.46 16.86 5.72
C ALA A 73 3.06 16.32 7.04
N GLU A 74 3.11 15.01 7.21
CA GLU A 74 3.67 14.35 8.40
C GLU A 74 5.17 14.04 8.26
N SER A 75 5.74 14.22 7.08
CA SER A 75 7.19 14.10 6.89
C SER A 75 7.90 15.21 7.67
N ARG A 76 8.99 14.85 8.34
CA ARG A 76 9.80 15.79 9.12
C ARG A 76 10.73 16.62 8.25
N THR A 77 10.82 16.30 6.98
CA THR A 77 11.72 16.91 6.02
C THR A 77 11.04 17.04 4.67
N ASP A 78 11.51 17.94 3.81
CA ASP A 78 11.07 18.05 2.41
C ASP A 78 11.79 17.02 1.50
N ASP A 79 12.40 15.99 2.11
CA ASP A 79 13.07 14.92 1.38
C ASP A 79 12.06 13.98 0.72
N PRO A 80 12.03 13.89 -0.63
CA PRO A 80 11.10 13.02 -1.34
C PRO A 80 11.21 11.53 -0.94
N LEU A 81 12.40 11.04 -0.58
CA LEU A 81 12.55 9.66 -0.11
C LEU A 81 11.91 9.45 1.27
N GLU A 82 11.98 10.45 2.15
CA GLU A 82 11.27 10.38 3.44
C GLU A 82 9.75 10.49 3.30
N HIS A 83 9.23 11.12 2.23
CA HIS A 83 7.79 11.07 1.92
C HIS A 83 7.32 9.63 1.67
N VAL A 84 8.14 8.80 0.99
CA VAL A 84 7.84 7.36 0.80
C VAL A 84 7.72 6.66 2.16
N PHE A 85 8.66 6.89 3.08
CA PHE A 85 8.63 6.26 4.41
C PHE A 85 7.55 6.83 5.32
N SER A 86 7.17 8.10 5.17
CA SER A 86 6.01 8.67 5.85
C SER A 86 4.72 8.01 5.40
N LEU A 87 4.58 7.73 4.10
CA LEU A 87 3.46 6.97 3.55
C LEU A 87 3.39 5.56 4.15
N VAL A 88 4.49 4.84 4.19
CA VAL A 88 4.61 3.52 4.82
C VAL A 88 4.23 3.59 6.31
N ALA A 89 4.66 4.62 7.03
CA ALA A 89 4.33 4.83 8.44
C ALA A 89 2.83 5.07 8.69
N ILE A 90 2.07 5.63 7.73
CA ILE A 90 0.61 5.77 7.83
C ILE A 90 -0.05 4.39 7.89
N TYR A 91 0.36 3.45 7.04
CA TYR A 91 -0.18 2.08 7.06
C TYR A 91 0.20 1.33 8.36
N ARG A 92 1.44 1.51 8.84
CA ARG A 92 1.86 0.98 10.14
C ARG A 92 0.94 1.44 11.29
N ARG A 93 0.63 2.75 11.34
CA ARG A 93 -0.28 3.29 12.37
C ARG A 93 -1.67 2.70 12.25
N SER A 94 -2.16 2.50 11.05
CA SER A 94 -3.46 1.86 10.82
C SER A 94 -3.50 0.44 11.39
N LEU A 95 -2.44 -0.34 11.21
CA LEU A 95 -2.30 -1.68 11.79
C LEU A 95 -2.31 -1.63 13.33
N LEU A 96 -1.55 -0.70 13.94
CA LEU A 96 -1.50 -0.56 15.39
C LEU A 96 -2.85 -0.16 15.99
N VAL A 97 -3.54 0.80 15.37
CA VAL A 97 -4.85 1.27 15.86
C VAL A 97 -5.91 0.17 15.76
N SER A 98 -5.83 -0.70 14.76
CA SER A 98 -6.77 -1.79 14.55
C SER A 98 -6.38 -3.10 15.25
N GLY A 99 -5.27 -3.13 16.00
CA GLY A 99 -4.72 -4.38 16.57
C GLY A 99 -4.36 -5.40 15.49
N SER A 100 -3.88 -4.93 14.32
CA SER A 100 -3.60 -5.71 13.11
C SER A 100 -4.82 -6.42 12.48
N ALA A 101 -6.04 -6.20 13.01
CA ALA A 101 -7.26 -6.81 12.48
C ALA A 101 -7.70 -6.22 11.14
N LEU A 102 -7.46 -4.91 10.94
CA LEU A 102 -7.76 -4.20 9.69
C LEU A 102 -6.48 -4.04 8.88
N GLY A 103 -6.47 -4.56 7.68
CA GLY A 103 -5.41 -4.31 6.70
C GLY A 103 -5.77 -3.17 5.77
N CYS A 104 -5.16 -3.14 4.59
CA CYS A 104 -5.62 -2.28 3.52
C CYS A 104 -7.03 -2.71 3.07
N PRO A 105 -8.06 -1.86 3.21
CA PRO A 105 -9.42 -2.24 2.80
C PRO A 105 -9.51 -2.50 1.30
N VAL A 106 -8.73 -1.80 0.48
CA VAL A 106 -8.69 -1.99 -0.97
C VAL A 106 -7.96 -3.27 -1.34
N GLY A 107 -6.82 -3.58 -0.69
CA GLY A 107 -6.09 -4.84 -0.88
C GLY A 107 -6.96 -6.06 -0.53
N ARG A 108 -7.72 -5.98 0.57
CA ARG A 108 -8.69 -7.03 0.92
C ARG A 108 -9.74 -7.24 -0.16
N LEU A 109 -10.35 -6.16 -0.66
CA LEU A 109 -11.37 -6.25 -1.72
C LEU A 109 -10.78 -6.75 -3.04
N ALA A 110 -9.51 -6.45 -3.34
CA ALA A 110 -8.81 -7.00 -4.51
C ALA A 110 -8.78 -8.52 -4.49
N LEU A 111 -8.47 -9.11 -3.34
CA LEU A 111 -8.43 -10.57 -3.16
C LEU A 111 -9.82 -11.20 -3.14
N GLU A 112 -10.82 -10.52 -2.59
CA GLU A 112 -12.16 -11.09 -2.37
C GLU A 112 -13.05 -11.01 -3.61
N VAL A 113 -13.02 -9.90 -4.35
CA VAL A 113 -13.97 -9.62 -5.44
C VAL A 113 -13.34 -9.14 -6.74
N GLY A 114 -12.03 -8.94 -6.81
CA GLY A 114 -11.36 -8.40 -7.98
C GLY A 114 -11.54 -9.25 -9.24
N SER A 115 -11.66 -10.57 -9.11
CA SER A 115 -11.90 -11.48 -10.22
C SER A 115 -13.37 -11.57 -10.66
N THR A 116 -14.32 -11.22 -9.78
CA THR A 116 -15.76 -11.47 -9.99
C THR A 116 -16.58 -10.22 -10.29
N LEU A 117 -16.10 -9.03 -9.84
CA LEU A 117 -16.80 -7.75 -10.00
C LEU A 117 -15.98 -6.77 -10.85
N PRO A 118 -16.11 -6.76 -12.19
CA PRO A 118 -15.27 -5.94 -13.08
C PRO A 118 -15.30 -4.44 -12.78
N ARG A 119 -16.45 -3.87 -12.41
CA ARG A 119 -16.60 -2.45 -12.05
C ARG A 119 -15.77 -2.10 -10.80
N VAL A 120 -15.74 -2.99 -9.83
CA VAL A 120 -14.96 -2.83 -8.59
C VAL A 120 -13.46 -3.00 -8.89
N ARG A 121 -13.09 -3.99 -9.71
CA ARG A 121 -11.70 -4.21 -10.15
C ARG A 121 -11.08 -2.97 -10.78
N THR A 122 -11.80 -2.30 -11.69
CA THR A 122 -11.32 -1.05 -12.32
C THR A 122 -11.02 0.05 -11.28
N LEU A 123 -11.81 0.15 -10.21
CA LEU A 123 -11.56 1.13 -9.14
C LEU A 123 -10.40 0.72 -8.24
N ILE A 124 -10.22 -0.57 -7.98
CA ILE A 124 -9.06 -1.12 -7.27
C ILE A 124 -7.77 -0.80 -8.04
N GLU A 125 -7.76 -1.09 -9.36
CA GLU A 125 -6.64 -0.77 -10.24
C GLU A 125 -6.33 0.73 -10.22
N LYS A 126 -7.35 1.59 -10.36
CA LYS A 126 -7.20 3.05 -10.29
C LYS A 126 -6.60 3.50 -8.95
N TYR A 127 -7.02 2.91 -7.83
CA TYR A 127 -6.50 3.22 -6.50
C TYR A 127 -5.01 2.90 -6.40
N PHE A 128 -4.60 1.68 -6.76
CA PHE A 128 -3.21 1.27 -6.70
C PHE A 128 -2.33 2.01 -7.71
N ALA A 129 -2.83 2.26 -8.93
CA ALA A 129 -2.11 3.05 -9.93
C ALA A 129 -1.84 4.49 -9.43
N ALA A 130 -2.82 5.14 -8.79
CA ALA A 130 -2.63 6.47 -8.23
C ALA A 130 -1.62 6.47 -7.06
N TRP A 131 -1.59 5.41 -6.24
CA TRP A 131 -0.63 5.24 -5.18
C TRP A 131 0.80 5.08 -5.72
N VAL A 132 0.98 4.18 -6.69
CA VAL A 132 2.28 3.94 -7.36
C VAL A 132 2.76 5.21 -8.07
N ALA A 133 1.87 5.89 -8.79
CA ALA A 133 2.22 7.13 -9.49
C ALA A 133 2.74 8.21 -8.54
N GLN A 134 2.17 8.35 -7.34
CA GLN A 134 2.69 9.31 -6.37
C GLN A 134 4.08 8.93 -5.84
N VAL A 135 4.31 7.65 -5.55
CA VAL A 135 5.64 7.17 -5.14
C VAL A 135 6.65 7.42 -6.26
N LEU A 136 6.28 7.13 -7.51
CA LEU A 136 7.13 7.41 -8.68
C LEU A 136 7.50 8.90 -8.81
N ILE A 137 6.55 9.81 -8.53
CA ILE A 137 6.82 11.26 -8.48
C ILE A 137 7.92 11.54 -7.46
N TRP A 138 7.80 11.07 -6.23
CA TRP A 138 8.81 11.29 -5.20
C TRP A 138 10.18 10.67 -5.54
N LEU A 139 10.19 9.48 -6.15
CA LEU A 139 11.44 8.86 -6.63
C LEU A 139 12.10 9.68 -7.75
N ASN A 140 11.31 10.33 -8.60
CA ASN A 140 11.83 11.23 -9.63
C ASN A 140 12.34 12.55 -9.05
N GLU A 141 11.65 13.12 -8.08
CA GLU A 141 12.07 14.31 -7.34
C GLU A 141 13.37 14.09 -6.56
N ALA A 142 13.65 12.85 -6.11
CA ALA A 142 14.93 12.48 -5.50
C ALA A 142 16.15 12.64 -6.45
N GLY A 143 15.91 12.72 -7.77
CA GLY A 143 16.90 13.10 -8.79
C GLY A 143 18.15 12.22 -8.77
N SER A 144 19.31 12.85 -8.69
CA SER A 144 20.61 12.18 -8.67
C SER A 144 20.95 11.46 -7.36
N ARG A 145 20.08 11.50 -6.36
CA ARG A 145 20.26 10.70 -5.13
C ARG A 145 20.04 9.21 -5.35
N LEU A 146 19.37 8.85 -6.44
CA LEU A 146 19.18 7.47 -6.88
C LEU A 146 19.98 7.22 -8.16
N PRO A 147 20.48 5.99 -8.39
CA PRO A 147 21.24 5.65 -9.59
C PRO A 147 20.50 6.01 -10.87
N ALA A 148 21.22 6.51 -11.89
CA ALA A 148 20.63 6.91 -13.16
C ALA A 148 20.00 5.71 -13.90
N ALA A 149 20.57 4.53 -13.77
CA ALA A 149 20.10 3.28 -14.39
C ALA A 149 18.95 2.61 -13.64
N LEU A 150 18.50 3.17 -12.49
CA LEU A 150 17.43 2.59 -11.68
C LEU A 150 16.08 2.70 -12.39
N ASP A 151 15.39 1.58 -12.53
CA ASP A 151 13.98 1.56 -12.91
C ASP A 151 13.12 2.02 -11.72
N ARG A 152 12.76 3.29 -11.73
CA ARG A 152 11.99 3.94 -10.64
C ARG A 152 10.54 3.50 -10.61
N ASP A 153 9.99 3.13 -11.76
CA ASP A 153 8.62 2.60 -11.83
C ASP A 153 8.54 1.22 -11.17
N ALA A 154 9.48 0.33 -11.49
CA ALA A 154 9.60 -0.96 -10.84
C ALA A 154 9.83 -0.81 -9.31
N LEU A 155 10.64 0.15 -8.87
CA LEU A 155 10.84 0.43 -7.45
C LEU A 155 9.56 0.94 -6.78
N ALA A 156 8.76 1.78 -7.44
CA ALA A 156 7.48 2.25 -6.91
C ALA A 156 6.49 1.10 -6.73
N HIS A 157 6.42 0.18 -7.68
CA HIS A 157 5.64 -1.07 -7.57
C HIS A 157 6.15 -1.96 -6.43
N GLN A 158 7.47 -2.09 -6.27
CA GLN A 158 8.06 -2.86 -5.17
C GLN A 158 7.67 -2.28 -3.81
N VAL A 159 7.67 -0.95 -3.64
CA VAL A 159 7.23 -0.30 -2.39
C VAL A 159 5.79 -0.70 -2.06
N LEU A 160 4.86 -0.64 -3.03
CA LEU A 160 3.47 -1.06 -2.83
C LEU A 160 3.39 -2.55 -2.45
N ALA A 161 4.13 -3.42 -3.15
CA ALA A 161 4.15 -4.86 -2.87
C ALA A 161 4.65 -5.17 -1.45
N VAL A 162 5.69 -4.47 -0.97
CA VAL A 162 6.21 -4.60 0.40
C VAL A 162 5.17 -4.16 1.42
N VAL A 163 4.47 -3.05 1.19
CA VAL A 163 3.42 -2.56 2.10
C VAL A 163 2.26 -3.55 2.18
N GLU A 164 1.69 -3.95 1.04
CA GLU A 164 0.56 -4.89 1.01
C GLU A 164 0.94 -6.28 1.54
N GLY A 165 2.12 -6.80 1.17
CA GLY A 165 2.62 -8.07 1.68
C GLY A 165 2.90 -8.03 3.19
N GLY A 166 3.48 -6.95 3.69
CA GLY A 166 3.69 -6.72 5.11
C GLY A 166 2.38 -6.65 5.91
N ILE A 167 1.36 -5.99 5.36
CA ILE A 167 0.02 -5.94 5.95
C ILE A 167 -0.60 -7.34 6.08
N ILE A 168 -0.50 -8.16 5.02
CA ILE A 168 -1.03 -9.54 5.03
C ILE A 168 -0.34 -10.37 6.11
N GLN A 169 0.99 -10.28 6.19
CA GLN A 169 1.79 -11.00 7.19
C GLN A 169 1.48 -10.54 8.63
N ALA A 170 1.35 -9.22 8.84
CA ALA A 170 0.99 -8.65 10.15
C ALA A 170 -0.38 -9.14 10.64
N ARG A 171 -1.36 -9.23 9.73
CA ARG A 171 -2.68 -9.78 10.04
C ARG A 171 -2.63 -11.26 10.39
N ALA A 172 -1.86 -12.06 9.65
CA ALA A 172 -1.71 -13.49 9.90
C ALA A 172 -1.02 -13.77 11.24
N ALA A 173 -0.08 -12.92 11.64
CA ALA A 173 0.66 -13.02 12.89
C ALA A 173 -0.04 -12.35 14.09
N GLU A 174 -1.13 -11.60 13.85
CA GLU A 174 -1.76 -10.73 14.86
C GLU A 174 -0.75 -9.77 15.54
N SER A 175 0.31 -9.40 14.82
CA SER A 175 1.42 -8.55 15.25
C SER A 175 1.87 -7.63 14.13
N VAL A 176 2.35 -6.44 14.49
CA VAL A 176 2.96 -5.50 13.53
C VAL A 176 4.39 -5.90 13.13
N ASP A 177 5.04 -6.80 13.87
CA ASP A 177 6.45 -7.14 13.70
C ASP A 177 6.83 -7.61 12.27
N PRO A 178 6.03 -8.47 11.58
CA PRO A 178 6.33 -8.82 10.19
C PRO A 178 6.31 -7.62 9.24
N TYR A 179 5.38 -6.66 9.46
CA TYR A 179 5.35 -5.42 8.70
C TYR A 179 6.61 -4.61 8.91
N ASP A 180 7.02 -4.43 10.18
CA ASP A 180 8.21 -3.69 10.55
C ASP A 180 9.48 -4.32 9.97
N THR A 181 9.56 -5.65 9.94
CA THR A 181 10.67 -6.37 9.31
C THR A 181 10.74 -6.10 7.80
N CYS A 182 9.61 -6.16 7.08
CA CYS A 182 9.56 -5.85 5.65
C CYS A 182 9.97 -4.39 5.37
N VAL A 183 9.50 -3.46 6.20
CA VAL A 183 9.80 -2.03 6.05
C VAL A 183 11.27 -1.72 6.36
N ALA A 184 11.85 -2.38 7.37
CA ALA A 184 13.28 -2.24 7.69
C ALA A 184 14.15 -2.68 6.49
N GLN A 185 13.81 -3.80 5.86
CA GLN A 185 14.53 -4.26 4.67
C GLN A 185 14.33 -3.32 3.47
N LEU A 186 13.14 -2.75 3.30
CA LEU A 186 12.90 -1.74 2.28
C LEU A 186 13.78 -0.50 2.52
N ARG A 187 13.90 -0.03 3.76
CA ARG A 187 14.77 1.10 4.11
C ARG A 187 16.24 0.82 3.80
N THR A 188 16.72 -0.37 4.16
CA THR A 188 18.09 -0.81 3.80
C THR A 188 18.30 -0.80 2.28
N THR A 189 17.32 -1.23 1.49
CA THR A 189 17.38 -1.17 0.03
C THR A 189 17.55 0.27 -0.47
N PHE A 190 16.79 1.23 0.06
CA PHE A 190 16.91 2.64 -0.30
C PHE A 190 18.28 3.21 0.11
N GLU A 191 18.79 2.88 1.29
CA GLU A 191 20.11 3.30 1.77
C GLU A 191 21.23 2.80 0.85
N LEU A 192 21.15 1.54 0.40
CA LEU A 192 22.10 0.96 -0.56
C LEU A 192 22.02 1.64 -1.93
N LEU A 193 20.80 1.95 -2.42
CA LEU A 193 20.62 2.67 -3.68
C LEU A 193 21.25 4.10 -3.61
N VAL A 194 21.01 4.81 -2.50
CA VAL A 194 21.60 6.14 -2.28
C VAL A 194 23.12 6.05 -2.18
N ALA A 195 23.66 5.07 -1.45
CA ALA A 195 25.10 4.86 -1.35
C ALA A 195 25.74 4.54 -2.71
N ARG A 196 25.09 3.68 -3.50
CA ARG A 196 25.52 3.36 -4.86
C ARG A 196 25.55 4.60 -5.76
N SER A 197 24.50 5.43 -5.71
CA SER A 197 24.45 6.64 -6.52
C SER A 197 25.57 7.62 -6.17
N ARG A 198 25.87 7.78 -4.88
CA ARG A 198 27.03 8.61 -4.43
C ARG A 198 28.34 8.06 -4.97
N TYR A 199 28.55 6.76 -4.87
CA TYR A 199 29.74 6.11 -5.40
C TYR A 199 29.91 6.37 -6.91
N GLU A 200 28.84 6.17 -7.71
CA GLU A 200 28.85 6.41 -9.16
C GLU A 200 29.16 7.88 -9.51
N GLN A 201 28.71 8.83 -8.69
CA GLN A 201 29.00 10.25 -8.85
C GLN A 201 30.48 10.58 -8.53
N ASP A 202 31.01 10.07 -7.43
CA ASP A 202 32.38 10.26 -7.01
C ASP A 202 33.35 9.63 -8.02
N GLU A 203 33.04 8.47 -8.57
CA GLU A 203 33.81 7.82 -9.63
C GLU A 203 33.84 8.68 -10.89
N SER A 204 32.67 9.20 -11.32
CA SER A 204 32.58 10.06 -12.52
C SER A 204 33.31 11.38 -12.39
N GLN A 205 33.51 11.90 -11.16
CA GLN A 205 34.23 13.13 -10.84
C GLN A 205 35.73 12.91 -10.58
N GLY A 206 36.20 11.65 -10.60
CA GLY A 206 37.61 11.31 -10.35
C GLY A 206 38.05 11.51 -8.91
N THR A 207 37.11 11.58 -7.96
CA THR A 207 37.36 11.84 -6.54
C THR A 207 37.67 10.58 -5.75
N LEU A 208 37.39 9.40 -6.31
CA LEU A 208 37.67 8.12 -5.66
C LEU A 208 39.17 7.78 -5.65
N LYS A 209 39.72 7.59 -4.47
CA LYS A 209 41.08 7.05 -4.28
C LYS A 209 40.97 5.52 -4.07
N GLY A 210 41.03 4.75 -5.16
CA GLY A 210 41.18 3.31 -5.15
C GLY A 210 39.84 2.53 -5.37
N PRO A 211 39.95 1.29 -5.86
CA PRO A 211 38.75 0.43 -6.06
C PRO A 211 38.12 0.05 -4.74
N PRO A 212 36.77 -0.17 -4.71
CA PRO A 212 36.11 -0.71 -3.53
C PRO A 212 36.72 -2.07 -3.20
N VAL A 213 36.96 -2.31 -1.91
CA VAL A 213 37.41 -3.62 -1.43
C VAL A 213 36.38 -4.64 -1.91
N PRO A 214 36.75 -5.73 -2.64
CA PRO A 214 35.83 -6.77 -3.01
C PRO A 214 35.19 -7.30 -1.73
N VAL A 215 33.87 -7.35 -1.69
CA VAL A 215 33.16 -8.23 -0.74
C VAL A 215 33.57 -9.64 -1.13
N GLU A 216 34.42 -10.28 -0.33
CA GLU A 216 34.79 -11.67 -0.52
C GLU A 216 33.49 -12.48 -0.65
N ASP A 217 33.36 -13.18 -1.78
CA ASP A 217 32.26 -14.11 -2.02
C ASP A 217 32.25 -15.18 -0.92
N ALA A 218 31.39 -15.00 0.06
CA ALA A 218 31.00 -16.04 0.98
C ALA A 218 29.97 -16.95 0.29
N ALA A 219 30.41 -17.63 -0.77
CA ALA A 219 29.60 -18.66 -1.42
C ALA A 219 30.48 -19.65 -2.16
N SER A 220 30.94 -20.65 -1.43
CA SER A 220 31.20 -21.98 -2.00
C SER A 220 30.88 -23.03 -0.94
N SER A 221 29.63 -23.40 -0.85
CA SER A 221 29.22 -24.72 -0.44
C SER A 221 28.12 -25.19 -1.38
N GLU A 222 28.52 -26.11 -2.22
CA GLU A 222 27.68 -26.93 -3.11
C GLU A 222 26.58 -27.60 -2.30
N GLY A 223 25.36 -27.48 -2.76
CA GLY A 223 24.19 -28.18 -2.24
C GLY A 223 23.00 -27.84 -3.13
N GLY A 224 22.98 -28.45 -4.34
CA GLY A 224 21.86 -28.32 -5.25
C GLY A 224 20.63 -29.02 -4.66
N ASP A 225 19.67 -28.28 -4.20
CA ASP A 225 18.30 -28.74 -4.11
C ASP A 225 17.46 -27.91 -5.09
N GLN A 226 17.04 -28.59 -6.17
CA GLN A 226 16.06 -28.07 -7.13
C GLN A 226 14.72 -27.95 -6.42
N PHE A 227 14.33 -26.71 -6.08
CA PHE A 227 13.02 -26.41 -5.55
C PHE A 227 12.01 -26.42 -6.71
N GLU A 228 11.35 -27.57 -6.93
CA GLU A 228 10.22 -27.67 -7.86
C GLU A 228 8.97 -27.06 -7.22
N TRP A 229 8.49 -25.94 -7.77
CA TRP A 229 7.16 -25.43 -7.49
C TRP A 229 6.11 -26.39 -8.07
N ARG A 230 5.58 -27.29 -7.26
CA ARG A 230 4.34 -27.99 -7.61
C ARG A 230 3.17 -27.10 -7.22
N ALA A 231 2.28 -26.86 -8.20
CA ALA A 231 1.08 -26.07 -8.07
C ALA A 231 0.20 -26.56 -6.91
N TRP A 232 -0.26 -25.62 -6.10
CA TRP A 232 -1.36 -25.78 -5.16
C TRP A 232 -2.70 -25.58 -5.88
#